data_ee3b5c39c1559ac059448ec83412de24
#
_entry.id   ee3b5c39c1559ac059448ec83412de24
#
_cell.length_a   1.000
_cell.length_b   1.000
_cell.length_c   1.000
_cell.angle_alpha   90.00
_cell.angle_beta   90.00
_cell.angle_gamma   90.00
#
_symmetry.space_group_name_H-M   'P 1'
#
loop_
_entity.id
_entity.type
_entity.pdbx_description
1 polymer ?
#
loop_
_entity_poly.entity_id
_entity_poly.type
_entity_poly.pdbx_seq_one_letter_code
_entity_poly.pdbx_strand_id
1 'polypeptide(L)'
;YAIPVCNEFVEIQRLITFLLENKRDEDEIVVLFDSNNGDKEVETYLRKMNVDKSLFKWSSFKFKGDFSAMKNRLNSLCSGDYIFQIDADEIPNEYMMKIIPQMLELNKGIDLMRVPRINRVEGLTEAHIKQWGWNVDSEGRVNWPDMQWRLYRNDPRIRWHGEVHEKIIGHATHAVLPIEEDFALIHNKTIERQERQNSYYNTL
;
A
#
# COMPACT_ATOMS: atom_id res chain seq x y z
N TYR A 1 -0.22 -9.89 -2.98
CA TYR A 1 0.18 -8.50 -2.74
C TYR A 1 -0.38 -7.64 -3.86
N ALA A 2 -1.12 -6.58 -3.55
CA ALA A 2 -1.81 -5.72 -4.49
C ALA A 2 -1.22 -4.30 -4.44
N ILE A 3 -0.66 -3.81 -5.54
CA ILE A 3 0.16 -2.60 -5.57
C ILE A 3 -0.39 -1.63 -6.63
N PRO A 4 -0.99 -0.49 -6.25
CA PRO A 4 -1.24 0.60 -7.17
C PRO A 4 0.07 1.39 -7.37
N VAL A 5 0.38 1.81 -8.60
CA VAL A 5 1.58 2.59 -8.91
C VAL A 5 1.32 3.62 -10.00
N CYS A 6 1.98 4.77 -9.90
CA CYS A 6 1.89 5.88 -10.86
C CYS A 6 3.29 6.33 -11.30
N ASN A 7 4.01 7.06 -10.47
CA ASN A 7 5.30 7.68 -10.77
C ASN A 7 6.41 7.29 -9.78
N GLU A 8 6.18 6.25 -8.99
CA GLU A 8 7.08 5.73 -7.96
C GLU A 8 8.10 4.75 -8.57
N PHE A 9 8.96 5.20 -9.50
CA PHE A 9 9.86 4.31 -10.24
C PHE A 9 10.89 3.60 -9.35
N VAL A 10 11.57 4.34 -8.49
CA VAL A 10 12.58 3.76 -7.59
C VAL A 10 11.94 2.91 -6.50
N GLU A 11 10.84 3.40 -5.97
CA GLU A 11 10.11 2.77 -4.88
C GLU A 11 9.49 1.44 -5.33
N ILE A 12 8.85 1.40 -6.49
CA ILE A 12 8.23 0.16 -7.00
C ILE A 12 9.27 -0.93 -7.29
N GLN A 13 10.46 -0.55 -7.79
CA GLN A 13 11.56 -1.50 -7.98
C GLN A 13 11.99 -2.11 -6.64
N ARG A 14 12.16 -1.27 -5.63
CA ARG A 14 12.54 -1.69 -4.27
C ARG A 14 11.46 -2.60 -3.66
N LEU A 15 10.18 -2.20 -3.76
CA LEU A 15 9.08 -2.99 -3.21
C LEU A 15 8.95 -4.35 -3.89
N ILE A 16 8.99 -4.42 -5.22
CA ILE A 16 8.88 -5.69 -5.95
C ILE A 16 10.06 -6.61 -5.61
N THR A 17 11.30 -6.08 -5.58
CA THR A 17 12.48 -6.87 -5.18
C THR A 17 12.29 -7.43 -3.78
N PHE A 18 11.92 -6.60 -2.82
CA PHE A 18 11.66 -7.02 -1.44
C PHE A 18 10.59 -8.11 -1.36
N LEU A 19 9.47 -7.95 -2.07
CA LEU A 19 8.38 -8.93 -2.07
C LEU A 19 8.81 -10.26 -2.69
N LEU A 20 9.56 -10.25 -3.79
CA LEU A 20 10.07 -11.47 -4.42
C LEU A 20 11.03 -12.25 -3.52
N GLU A 21 11.78 -11.57 -2.66
CA GLU A 21 12.71 -12.18 -1.69
C GLU A 21 12.01 -12.70 -0.42
N ASN A 22 10.85 -12.14 -0.05
CA ASN A 22 10.22 -12.38 1.24
C ASN A 22 8.83 -13.02 1.19
N LYS A 23 8.16 -13.05 0.03
CA LYS A 23 6.87 -13.73 -0.13
C LYS A 23 7.01 -15.25 -0.14
N ARG A 24 5.92 -15.98 0.09
CA ARG A 24 5.88 -17.44 -0.14
C ARG A 24 5.82 -17.74 -1.65
N ASP A 25 6.15 -18.96 -2.02
CA ASP A 25 6.11 -19.39 -3.43
C ASP A 25 4.70 -19.31 -4.03
N GLU A 26 3.67 -19.62 -3.24
CA GLU A 26 2.27 -19.59 -3.66
C GLU A 26 1.64 -18.17 -3.70
N ASP A 27 2.30 -17.18 -3.12
CA ASP A 27 1.78 -15.80 -3.11
C ASP A 27 2.06 -15.11 -4.45
N GLU A 28 1.10 -14.32 -4.92
CA GLU A 28 1.22 -13.51 -6.13
C GLU A 28 1.48 -12.02 -5.84
N ILE A 29 2.12 -11.35 -6.77
CA ILE A 29 2.25 -9.89 -6.81
C ILE A 29 1.42 -9.39 -7.97
N VAL A 30 0.48 -8.48 -7.69
CA VAL A 30 -0.41 -7.87 -8.70
C VAL A 30 -0.21 -6.37 -8.69
N VAL A 31 0.23 -5.80 -9.81
CA VAL A 31 0.50 -4.37 -9.96
C VAL A 31 -0.52 -3.73 -10.89
N LEU A 32 -1.10 -2.60 -10.48
CA LEU A 32 -1.97 -1.80 -11.33
C LEU A 32 -1.35 -0.43 -11.58
N PHE A 33 -0.93 -0.20 -12.82
CA PHE A 33 -0.28 1.02 -13.26
C PHE A 33 -1.31 2.06 -13.72
N ASP A 34 -1.20 3.29 -13.20
CA ASP A 34 -1.97 4.42 -13.71
C ASP A 34 -1.42 4.87 -15.07
N SER A 35 -2.09 4.50 -16.14
CA SER A 35 -1.66 4.83 -17.51
C SER A 35 -2.05 6.25 -17.94
N ASN A 36 -2.77 7.00 -17.11
CA ASN A 36 -3.17 8.38 -17.43
C ASN A 36 -2.16 9.41 -16.90
N ASN A 37 -1.62 9.17 -15.70
CA ASN A 37 -0.72 10.10 -15.01
C ASN A 37 0.66 9.50 -14.74
N GLY A 38 0.83 8.20 -14.99
CA GLY A 38 2.05 7.46 -14.62
C GLY A 38 3.22 7.67 -15.55
N ASP A 39 4.41 7.52 -14.99
CA ASP A 39 5.67 7.71 -15.72
C ASP A 39 5.98 6.53 -16.64
N LYS A 40 6.51 6.84 -17.85
CA LYS A 40 6.93 5.84 -18.85
C LYS A 40 8.02 4.90 -18.32
N GLU A 41 8.83 5.35 -17.38
CA GLU A 41 9.89 4.53 -16.78
C GLU A 41 9.28 3.39 -15.95
N VAL A 42 8.22 3.66 -15.18
CA VAL A 42 7.46 2.66 -14.44
C VAL A 42 6.86 1.63 -15.40
N GLU A 43 6.16 2.08 -16.45
CA GLU A 43 5.57 1.17 -17.42
C GLU A 43 6.64 0.31 -18.13
N THR A 44 7.75 0.92 -18.52
CA THR A 44 8.86 0.22 -19.18
C THR A 44 9.46 -0.85 -18.28
N TYR A 45 9.62 -0.55 -17.00
CA TYR A 45 10.10 -1.51 -16.00
C TYR A 45 9.13 -2.69 -15.86
N LEU A 46 7.84 -2.44 -15.65
CA LEU A 46 6.83 -3.48 -15.53
C LEU A 46 6.76 -4.38 -16.78
N ARG A 47 6.89 -3.81 -17.97
CA ARG A 47 6.95 -4.57 -19.24
C ARG A 47 8.16 -5.47 -19.35
N LYS A 48 9.30 -5.07 -18.77
CA LYS A 48 10.56 -5.84 -18.79
C LYS A 48 10.63 -6.93 -17.72
N MET A 49 9.73 -6.89 -16.73
CA MET A 49 9.69 -7.91 -15.69
C MET A 49 9.42 -9.29 -16.33
N ASN A 50 10.43 -10.16 -16.28
CA ASN A 50 10.37 -11.53 -16.80
C ASN A 50 10.24 -12.52 -15.64
N VAL A 51 9.14 -12.43 -14.92
CA VAL A 51 8.80 -13.35 -13.81
C VAL A 51 7.65 -14.23 -14.26
N ASP A 52 7.53 -15.40 -13.67
CA ASP A 52 6.40 -16.30 -13.92
C ASP A 52 5.07 -15.55 -13.75
N LYS A 53 4.25 -15.57 -14.79
CA LYS A 53 2.96 -14.85 -14.81
C LYS A 53 1.96 -15.34 -13.77
N SER A 54 2.18 -16.52 -13.19
CA SER A 54 1.38 -16.99 -12.05
C SER A 54 1.74 -16.26 -10.75
N LEU A 55 2.99 -15.80 -10.63
CA LEU A 55 3.53 -15.16 -9.43
C LEU A 55 3.59 -13.63 -9.52
N PHE A 56 3.67 -13.09 -10.75
CA PHE A 56 3.72 -11.65 -11.01
C PHE A 56 2.79 -11.29 -12.17
N LYS A 57 1.85 -10.40 -11.90
CA LYS A 57 0.91 -9.85 -12.89
C LYS A 57 0.93 -8.34 -12.84
N TRP A 58 0.77 -7.69 -13.97
CA TRP A 58 0.49 -6.27 -14.01
C TRP A 58 -0.55 -5.92 -15.07
N SER A 59 -1.25 -4.81 -14.86
CA SER A 59 -2.23 -4.27 -15.79
C SER A 59 -2.20 -2.76 -15.73
N SER A 60 -2.78 -2.10 -16.72
CA SER A 60 -2.95 -0.64 -16.73
C SER A 60 -4.39 -0.25 -16.41
N PHE A 61 -4.52 0.95 -15.82
CA PHE A 61 -5.81 1.56 -15.48
C PHE A 61 -5.74 3.06 -15.80
N LYS A 62 -6.76 3.60 -16.45
CA LYS A 62 -6.88 5.05 -16.69
C LYS A 62 -7.51 5.71 -15.47
N PHE A 63 -6.67 6.17 -14.55
CA PHE A 63 -7.12 6.87 -13.35
C PHE A 63 -7.78 8.21 -13.69
N LYS A 64 -8.93 8.50 -13.08
CA LYS A 64 -9.75 9.69 -13.31
C LYS A 64 -10.18 10.36 -12.00
N GLY A 65 -9.36 10.27 -10.94
CA GLY A 65 -9.64 10.86 -9.64
C GLY A 65 -10.36 9.95 -8.64
N ASP A 66 -10.84 8.77 -9.04
CA ASP A 66 -11.52 7.81 -8.16
C ASP A 66 -10.56 6.71 -7.70
N PHE A 67 -10.02 6.85 -6.50
CA PHE A 67 -9.12 5.87 -5.88
C PHE A 67 -9.83 4.55 -5.56
N SER A 68 -11.11 4.57 -5.19
CA SER A 68 -11.86 3.34 -4.96
C SER A 68 -12.01 2.51 -6.23
N ALA A 69 -12.31 3.14 -7.36
CA ALA A 69 -12.39 2.45 -8.64
C ALA A 69 -11.06 1.79 -9.02
N MET A 70 -9.93 2.49 -8.82
CA MET A 70 -8.59 1.94 -9.07
C MET A 70 -8.30 0.74 -8.15
N LYS A 71 -8.50 0.88 -6.85
CA LYS A 71 -8.25 -0.18 -5.87
C LYS A 71 -9.18 -1.39 -6.06
N ASN A 72 -10.46 -1.17 -6.38
CA ASN A 72 -11.39 -2.25 -6.70
C ASN A 72 -11.03 -2.96 -8.01
N ARG A 73 -10.53 -2.24 -9.01
CA ARG A 73 -9.98 -2.87 -10.21
C ARG A 73 -8.76 -3.72 -9.88
N LEU A 74 -7.85 -3.22 -9.05
CA LEU A 74 -6.70 -3.98 -8.58
C LEU A 74 -7.13 -5.26 -7.86
N ASN A 75 -8.07 -5.17 -6.92
CA ASN A 75 -8.62 -6.33 -6.22
C ASN A 75 -9.18 -7.39 -7.18
N SER A 76 -9.88 -6.97 -8.24
CA SER A 76 -10.46 -7.89 -9.23
C SER A 76 -9.43 -8.68 -10.05
N LEU A 77 -8.17 -8.31 -9.98
CA LEU A 77 -7.04 -9.01 -10.63
C LEU A 77 -6.37 -10.02 -9.71
N CYS A 78 -6.64 -9.93 -8.41
CA CYS A 78 -6.07 -10.80 -7.39
C CYS A 78 -6.83 -12.14 -7.34
N SER A 79 -6.09 -13.25 -7.14
CA SER A 79 -6.64 -14.59 -7.05
C SER A 79 -6.43 -15.28 -5.70
N GLY A 80 -5.59 -14.73 -4.82
CA GLY A 80 -5.35 -15.25 -3.47
C GLY A 80 -6.56 -15.09 -2.54
N ASP A 81 -6.60 -15.83 -1.43
CA ASP A 81 -7.66 -15.79 -0.42
C ASP A 81 -7.73 -14.47 0.34
N TYR A 82 -6.60 -13.79 0.47
CA TYR A 82 -6.45 -12.50 1.11
C TYR A 82 -5.72 -11.52 0.19
N ILE A 83 -6.00 -10.25 0.35
CA ILE A 83 -5.32 -9.16 -0.32
C ILE A 83 -4.54 -8.36 0.72
N PHE A 84 -3.24 -8.23 0.53
CA PHE A 84 -2.43 -7.27 1.22
C PHE A 84 -2.12 -6.12 0.25
N GLN A 85 -2.86 -5.02 0.38
CA GLN A 85 -2.62 -3.84 -0.43
C GLN A 85 -1.49 -3.02 0.18
N ILE A 86 -0.51 -2.68 -0.66
CA ILE A 86 0.69 -1.92 -0.29
C ILE A 86 0.85 -0.82 -1.32
N ASP A 87 0.99 0.43 -0.90
CA ASP A 87 1.28 1.53 -1.82
C ASP A 87 2.73 1.40 -2.31
N ALA A 88 3.03 1.84 -3.53
CA ALA A 88 4.33 1.60 -4.18
C ALA A 88 5.53 2.16 -3.39
N ASP A 89 5.30 3.14 -2.52
CA ASP A 89 6.30 3.79 -1.65
C ASP A 89 6.33 3.25 -0.21
N GLU A 90 5.63 2.14 0.04
CA GLU A 90 5.62 1.44 1.33
C GLU A 90 6.43 0.14 1.26
N ILE A 91 7.13 -0.22 2.33
CA ILE A 91 7.83 -1.51 2.47
C ILE A 91 7.32 -2.19 3.75
N PRO A 92 6.80 -3.43 3.69
CA PRO A 92 6.47 -4.19 4.88
C PRO A 92 7.72 -4.53 5.70
N ASN A 93 7.57 -4.68 7.02
CA ASN A 93 8.64 -5.25 7.84
C ASN A 93 8.85 -6.74 7.50
N GLU A 94 10.09 -7.21 7.47
CA GLU A 94 10.42 -8.62 7.16
C GLU A 94 9.81 -9.61 8.15
N TYR A 95 9.75 -9.25 9.43
CA TYR A 95 9.14 -10.10 10.46
C TYR A 95 7.64 -10.27 10.18
N MET A 96 6.94 -9.17 9.86
CA MET A 96 5.54 -9.22 9.47
C MET A 96 5.31 -10.16 8.28
N MET A 97 6.14 -10.10 7.24
CA MET A 97 6.04 -10.98 6.07
C MET A 97 6.10 -12.45 6.45
N LYS A 98 6.99 -12.80 7.39
CA LYS A 98 7.18 -14.19 7.86
C LYS A 98 5.98 -14.72 8.65
N ILE A 99 5.30 -13.86 9.43
CA ILE A 99 4.24 -14.29 10.34
C ILE A 99 2.82 -14.12 9.78
N ILE A 100 2.61 -13.28 8.76
CA ILE A 100 1.29 -13.07 8.12
C ILE A 100 0.57 -14.39 7.83
N PRO A 101 1.18 -15.40 7.21
CA PRO A 101 0.49 -16.64 6.87
C PRO A 101 -0.08 -17.36 8.10
N GLN A 102 0.72 -17.47 9.17
CA GLN A 102 0.28 -18.07 10.41
C GLN A 102 -0.78 -17.22 11.11
N MET A 103 -0.61 -15.92 11.10
CA MET A 103 -1.56 -14.98 11.69
C MET A 103 -2.94 -15.08 10.99
N LEU A 104 -2.98 -15.13 9.66
CA LEU A 104 -4.23 -15.30 8.90
C LEU A 104 -4.88 -16.65 9.17
N GLU A 105 -4.10 -17.72 9.29
CA GLU A 105 -4.61 -19.05 9.62
C GLU A 105 -5.28 -19.09 11.00
N LEU A 106 -4.64 -18.45 12.00
CA LEU A 106 -5.18 -18.38 13.37
C LEU A 106 -6.40 -17.44 13.49
N ASN A 107 -6.58 -16.53 12.55
CA ASN A 107 -7.61 -15.51 12.57
C ASN A 107 -8.59 -15.60 11.38
N LYS A 108 -8.93 -16.80 10.94
CA LYS A 108 -9.84 -17.03 9.79
C LYS A 108 -11.21 -16.36 9.91
N GLY A 109 -11.66 -16.02 11.12
CA GLY A 109 -12.91 -15.30 11.35
C GLY A 109 -12.81 -13.78 11.13
N ILE A 110 -11.62 -13.24 10.85
CA ILE A 110 -11.41 -11.81 10.65
C ILE A 110 -11.36 -11.49 9.16
N ASP A 111 -12.23 -10.58 8.73
CA ASP A 111 -12.33 -10.18 7.33
C ASP A 111 -11.31 -9.11 6.94
N LEU A 112 -10.95 -8.22 7.88
CA LEU A 112 -10.13 -7.05 7.63
C LEU A 112 -9.21 -6.76 8.82
N MET A 113 -7.93 -6.51 8.53
CA MET A 113 -6.94 -6.12 9.53
C MET A 113 -6.35 -4.75 9.19
N ARG A 114 -6.31 -3.86 10.17
CA ARG A 114 -5.61 -2.58 10.07
C ARG A 114 -4.15 -2.80 10.41
N VAL A 115 -3.28 -2.23 9.56
CA VAL A 115 -1.83 -2.36 9.66
C VAL A 115 -1.24 -1.01 10.07
N PRO A 116 -0.38 -0.94 11.09
CA PRO A 116 0.30 0.30 11.43
C PRO A 116 1.27 0.71 10.33
N ARG A 117 1.44 2.02 10.13
CA ARG A 117 2.39 2.59 9.18
C ARG A 117 3.29 3.60 9.87
N ILE A 118 4.58 3.47 9.66
CA ILE A 118 5.60 4.40 10.10
C ILE A 118 5.85 5.39 8.97
N ASN A 119 5.43 6.63 9.16
CA ASN A 119 5.73 7.71 8.23
C ASN A 119 6.97 8.46 8.71
N ARG A 120 7.99 8.58 7.84
CA ARG A 120 9.15 9.46 8.04
C ARG A 120 9.28 10.39 6.85
N VAL A 121 9.49 11.67 7.12
CA VAL A 121 9.62 12.70 6.09
C VAL A 121 10.98 13.38 6.23
N GLU A 122 11.87 13.08 5.30
CA GLU A 122 13.19 13.70 5.23
C GLU A 122 13.04 15.19 4.85
N GLY A 123 13.77 16.07 5.54
CA GLY A 123 13.65 17.53 5.34
C GLY A 123 12.49 18.18 6.08
N LEU A 124 11.75 17.44 6.93
CA LEU A 124 10.68 17.98 7.74
C LEU A 124 11.20 19.04 8.72
N THR A 125 10.55 20.20 8.79
CA THR A 125 10.88 21.30 9.70
C THR A 125 9.76 21.54 10.71
N GLU A 126 10.07 22.27 11.80
CA GLU A 126 9.05 22.71 12.78
C GLU A 126 7.95 23.55 12.15
N ALA A 127 8.28 24.35 11.12
CA ALA A 127 7.30 25.12 10.38
C ALA A 127 6.27 24.22 9.67
N HIS A 128 6.73 23.14 9.02
CA HIS A 128 5.86 22.14 8.37
C HIS A 128 4.99 21.43 9.41
N ILE A 129 5.58 20.99 10.53
CA ILE A 129 4.86 20.29 11.62
C ILE A 129 3.72 21.18 12.14
N LYS A 130 4.01 22.44 12.41
CA LYS A 130 3.01 23.42 12.87
C LYS A 130 1.94 23.69 11.81
N GLN A 131 2.34 23.89 10.56
CA GLN A 131 1.42 24.18 9.45
C GLN A 131 0.42 23.07 9.21
N TRP A 132 0.88 21.79 9.28
CA TRP A 132 0.04 20.62 8.98
C TRP A 132 -0.59 19.99 10.23
N GLY A 133 -0.28 20.50 11.43
CA GLY A 133 -0.80 19.99 12.69
C GLY A 133 -0.34 18.57 12.99
N TRP A 134 0.87 18.21 12.58
CA TRP A 134 1.41 16.87 12.77
C TRP A 134 2.02 16.69 14.16
N ASN A 135 1.95 15.45 14.66
CA ASN A 135 2.74 14.99 15.80
C ASN A 135 3.96 14.23 15.28
N VAL A 136 5.13 14.55 15.83
CA VAL A 136 6.37 13.82 15.54
C VAL A 136 6.95 13.34 16.85
N ASP A 137 7.18 12.04 16.97
CA ASP A 137 7.75 11.46 18.19
C ASP A 137 9.27 11.56 18.23
N SER A 138 9.89 11.06 19.31
CA SER A 138 11.33 11.08 19.51
C SER A 138 12.13 10.27 18.48
N GLU A 139 11.48 9.38 17.74
CA GLU A 139 12.06 8.55 16.67
C GLU A 139 11.82 9.13 15.26
N GLY A 140 11.26 10.35 15.19
CA GLY A 140 10.96 11.03 13.93
C GLY A 140 9.77 10.45 13.16
N ARG A 141 8.89 9.67 13.82
CA ARG A 141 7.69 9.10 13.21
C ARG A 141 6.56 10.11 13.25
N VAL A 142 5.98 10.37 12.07
CA VAL A 142 4.87 11.32 11.92
C VAL A 142 3.54 10.63 12.18
N ASN A 143 2.77 11.19 13.12
CA ASN A 143 1.42 10.74 13.49
C ASN A 143 1.33 9.23 13.84
N TRP A 144 2.37 8.69 14.48
CA TRP A 144 2.38 7.28 14.90
C TRP A 144 1.39 7.01 16.04
N PRO A 145 0.63 5.88 15.98
CA PRO A 145 0.48 4.93 14.88
C PRO A 145 -0.52 5.42 13.82
N ASP A 146 -0.12 5.35 12.55
CA ASP A 146 -1.00 5.62 11.41
C ASP A 146 -1.62 4.31 10.92
N MET A 147 -2.85 4.02 11.34
CA MET A 147 -3.51 2.73 11.11
C MET A 147 -4.20 2.67 9.75
N GLN A 148 -3.69 1.83 8.85
CA GLN A 148 -4.13 1.71 7.48
C GLN A 148 -4.99 0.45 7.25
N TRP A 149 -6.03 0.54 6.42
CA TRP A 149 -6.82 -0.58 5.93
C TRP A 149 -6.04 -1.31 4.84
N ARG A 150 -5.32 -2.39 5.16
CA ARG A 150 -4.35 -2.97 4.20
C ARG A 150 -4.49 -4.45 3.95
N LEU A 151 -4.88 -5.24 4.94
CA LEU A 151 -4.91 -6.69 4.84
C LEU A 151 -6.35 -7.19 5.01
N TYR A 152 -6.93 -7.76 3.98
CA TYR A 152 -8.34 -8.14 3.99
C TYR A 152 -8.61 -9.37 3.12
N ARG A 153 -9.73 -10.04 3.42
CA ARG A 153 -10.20 -11.21 2.68
C ARG A 153 -10.55 -10.81 1.24
N ASN A 154 -10.16 -11.61 0.27
CA ASN A 154 -10.54 -11.45 -1.12
C ASN A 154 -11.98 -11.93 -1.35
N ASP A 155 -12.94 -11.13 -0.89
CA ASP A 155 -14.38 -11.37 -1.04
C ASP A 155 -14.98 -10.20 -1.83
N PRO A 156 -15.79 -10.44 -2.88
CA PRO A 156 -16.40 -9.36 -3.69
C PRO A 156 -17.26 -8.37 -2.90
N ARG A 157 -17.73 -8.74 -1.73
CA ARG A 157 -18.48 -7.86 -0.82
C ARG A 157 -17.57 -6.84 -0.14
N ILE A 158 -16.30 -7.20 0.10
CA ILE A 158 -15.29 -6.35 0.74
C ILE A 158 -14.63 -5.50 -0.35
N ARG A 159 -14.94 -4.21 -0.36
CA ARG A 159 -14.52 -3.31 -1.42
C ARG A 159 -14.23 -1.90 -0.91
N TRP A 160 -13.42 -1.18 -1.65
CA TRP A 160 -13.17 0.23 -1.43
C TRP A 160 -14.38 1.09 -1.84
N HIS A 161 -14.63 2.15 -1.10
CA HIS A 161 -15.75 3.08 -1.31
C HIS A 161 -15.32 4.52 -0.95
N GLY A 162 -15.71 5.48 -1.77
CA GLY A 162 -15.37 6.90 -1.70
C GLY A 162 -14.29 7.27 -2.73
N GLU A 163 -14.42 8.41 -3.39
CA GLU A 163 -13.47 8.86 -4.43
C GLU A 163 -12.12 9.22 -3.82
N VAL A 164 -12.14 9.98 -2.71
CA VAL A 164 -10.97 10.39 -1.90
C VAL A 164 -11.24 10.03 -0.44
N HIS A 165 -10.20 9.75 0.33
CA HIS A 165 -10.30 9.24 1.72
C HIS A 165 -11.13 7.96 1.82
N GLU A 166 -10.93 7.09 0.85
CA GLU A 166 -11.69 5.87 0.67
C GLU A 166 -11.54 4.92 1.86
N LYS A 167 -12.61 4.17 2.11
CA LYS A 167 -12.71 3.19 3.19
C LYS A 167 -13.09 1.83 2.64
N ILE A 168 -12.71 0.77 3.32
CA ILE A 168 -13.17 -0.58 3.01
C ILE A 168 -14.53 -0.82 3.68
N ILE A 169 -15.50 -1.24 2.88
CA ILE A 169 -16.85 -1.61 3.33
C ILE A 169 -17.14 -3.08 3.01
N GLY A 170 -18.22 -3.62 3.58
CA GLY A 170 -18.69 -4.98 3.32
C GLY A 170 -18.06 -6.07 4.19
N HIS A 171 -17.09 -5.74 5.05
CA HIS A 171 -16.55 -6.64 6.07
C HIS A 171 -17.50 -6.74 7.28
N ALA A 172 -17.60 -7.91 7.88
CA ALA A 172 -18.37 -8.13 9.11
C ALA A 172 -17.49 -8.02 10.36
N THR A 173 -16.23 -8.41 10.25
CA THR A 173 -15.27 -8.43 11.36
C THR A 173 -13.98 -7.68 10.99
N HIS A 174 -13.38 -7.05 11.98
CA HIS A 174 -12.07 -6.43 11.78
C HIS A 174 -11.20 -6.55 13.04
N ALA A 175 -9.91 -6.48 12.84
CA ALA A 175 -8.88 -6.45 13.88
C ALA A 175 -7.82 -5.39 13.57
N VAL A 176 -6.95 -5.18 14.54
CA VAL A 176 -5.79 -4.27 14.43
C VAL A 176 -4.55 -5.09 14.70
N LEU A 177 -3.53 -4.98 13.87
CA LEU A 177 -2.23 -5.59 14.14
C LEU A 177 -1.56 -4.89 15.33
N PRO A 178 -0.62 -5.56 16.02
CA PRO A 178 0.14 -4.92 17.10
C PRO A 178 0.76 -3.59 16.65
N ILE A 179 0.72 -2.59 17.54
CA ILE A 179 1.29 -1.26 17.30
C ILE A 179 2.79 -1.31 17.63
N GLU A 180 3.51 -2.05 16.82
CA GLU A 180 4.95 -2.30 16.96
C GLU A 180 5.59 -2.18 15.56
N GLU A 181 6.87 -1.82 15.51
CA GLU A 181 7.60 -1.65 14.23
C GLU A 181 7.64 -2.95 13.42
N ASP A 182 7.72 -4.10 14.08
CA ASP A 182 7.74 -5.42 13.45
C ASP A 182 6.48 -5.71 12.63
N PHE A 183 5.37 -5.03 12.92
CA PHE A 183 4.09 -5.17 12.23
C PHE A 183 3.77 -4.00 11.32
N ALA A 184 4.71 -3.09 11.10
CA ALA A 184 4.44 -1.86 10.39
C ALA A 184 4.82 -1.89 8.90
N LEU A 185 4.10 -1.11 8.12
CA LEU A 185 4.56 -0.63 6.81
C LEU A 185 5.51 0.55 7.02
N ILE A 186 6.66 0.53 6.37
CA ILE A 186 7.64 1.63 6.42
C ILE A 186 7.38 2.52 5.20
N HIS A 187 7.10 3.79 5.46
CA HIS A 187 6.79 4.78 4.45
C HIS A 187 7.70 6.00 4.62
N ASN A 188 8.81 6.00 3.89
CA ASN A 188 9.78 7.08 3.88
C ASN A 188 9.59 7.93 2.63
N LYS A 189 9.53 9.24 2.79
CA LYS A 189 9.45 10.19 1.67
C LYS A 189 10.20 11.49 1.98
N THR A 190 10.44 12.30 0.95
CA THR A 190 11.03 13.62 1.11
C THR A 190 9.96 14.69 1.30
N ILE A 191 10.36 15.85 1.81
CA ILE A 191 9.46 16.99 2.03
C ILE A 191 8.87 17.47 0.70
N GLU A 192 9.65 17.51 -0.37
CA GLU A 192 9.19 17.96 -1.68
C GLU A 192 8.09 17.05 -2.24
N ARG A 193 8.19 15.74 -1.99
CA ARG A 193 7.15 14.78 -2.37
C ARG A 193 5.88 15.01 -1.56
N GLN A 194 6.01 15.25 -0.25
CA GLN A 194 4.88 15.55 0.61
C GLN A 194 4.17 16.83 0.21
N GLU A 195 4.90 17.90 -0.11
CA GLU A 195 4.33 19.15 -0.57
C GLU A 195 3.57 19.00 -1.89
N ARG A 196 4.14 18.26 -2.86
CA ARG A 196 3.45 17.94 -4.12
C ARG A 196 2.16 17.16 -3.87
N GLN A 197 2.19 16.17 -2.98
CA GLN A 197 1.02 15.38 -2.63
C GLN A 197 -0.07 16.23 -2.00
N ASN A 198 0.28 17.09 -1.05
CA ASN A 198 -0.67 18.01 -0.41
C ASN A 198 -1.28 18.97 -1.44
N SER A 199 -0.47 19.51 -2.36
CA SER A 199 -0.95 20.38 -3.43
C SER A 199 -1.93 19.66 -4.35
N TYR A 200 -1.66 18.40 -4.71
CA TYR A 200 -2.55 17.59 -5.54
C TYR A 200 -3.89 17.33 -4.85
N TYR A 201 -3.89 16.92 -3.57
CA TYR A 201 -5.15 16.68 -2.83
C TYR A 201 -6.01 17.94 -2.67
N ASN A 202 -5.41 19.14 -2.65
CA ASN A 202 -6.16 20.40 -2.61
C ASN A 202 -6.85 20.73 -3.95
N THR A 203 -6.57 19.97 -5.02
CA THR A 203 -7.20 20.15 -6.34
C THR A 203 -8.33 19.15 -6.63
N LEU A 204 -8.49 18.14 -5.78
CA LEU A 204 -9.56 17.13 -5.84
C LEU A 204 -10.76 17.56 -4.98
#